data_39c0af54a76ec232216700f959f6b5d5
#
_entry.id   39c0af54a76ec232216700f959f6b5d5
#
_cell.length_a   1.000
_cell.length_b   1.000
_cell.length_c   1.000
_cell.angle_alpha   90.00
_cell.angle_beta   90.00
_cell.angle_gamma   90.00
#
_symmetry.space_group_name_H-M   'P 1'
#
loop_
_entity.id
_entity.type
_entity.pdbx_description
1 polymer ?
#
loop_
_entity_poly.entity_id
_entity_poly.type
_entity_poly.pdbx_seq_one_letter_code
_entity_poly.pdbx_strand_id
1 'polypeptide(L)'
;MKSSHRLTLAFLGFLALTILGLWAWVHGGQRLYAQILVWTGSWLYPLFGLGDIPLAAARLRYVNIVPFAALMLVTPGISWKRRTIGILSGLLILHFSHLALNATPRLFDFGREGLGPNTLSPIFMIVSDGLPFVLWAAFAPGFLVSARKKDRLAASSP
;
A
#
# COMPACT_ATOMS: atom_id res chain seq x y z
N MET A 1 -3.81 10.30 30.36
CA MET A 1 -2.82 9.39 29.74
C MET A 1 -1.84 10.23 28.93
N LYS A 2 -0.54 10.13 29.21
CA LYS A 2 0.52 10.88 28.50
C LYS A 2 0.51 10.48 27.01
N SER A 3 0.73 11.44 26.12
CA SER A 3 0.71 11.27 24.65
C SER A 3 1.64 10.12 24.17
N SER A 4 2.75 9.90 24.87
CA SER A 4 3.70 8.83 24.57
C SER A 4 3.07 7.43 24.65
N HIS A 5 2.22 7.15 25.63
CA HIS A 5 1.56 5.84 25.74
C HIS A 5 0.64 5.52 24.53
N ARG A 6 -0.06 6.52 24.00
CA ARG A 6 -0.93 6.31 22.82
C ARG A 6 -0.11 5.98 21.58
N LEU A 7 1.02 6.63 21.38
CA LEU A 7 1.92 6.34 20.26
C LEU A 7 2.56 4.97 20.39
N THR A 8 3.02 4.61 21.60
CA THR A 8 3.57 3.27 21.87
C THR A 8 2.53 2.18 21.59
N LEU A 9 1.30 2.34 22.08
CA LEU A 9 0.21 1.39 21.82
C LEU A 9 -0.14 1.28 20.33
N ALA A 10 -0.17 2.41 19.62
CA ALA A 10 -0.39 2.41 18.19
C ALA A 10 0.74 1.69 17.44
N PHE A 11 1.99 1.91 17.83
CA PHE A 11 3.14 1.23 17.24
C PHE A 11 3.12 -0.28 17.50
N LEU A 12 2.87 -0.70 18.74
CA LEU A 12 2.74 -2.13 19.07
C LEU A 12 1.57 -2.77 18.34
N GLY A 13 0.44 -2.07 18.25
CA GLY A 13 -0.72 -2.52 17.47
C GLY A 13 -0.39 -2.67 15.99
N PHE A 14 0.36 -1.72 15.42
CA PHE A 14 0.83 -1.80 14.03
C PHE A 14 1.72 -3.04 13.80
N LEU A 15 2.70 -3.27 14.68
CA LEU A 15 3.55 -4.45 14.58
C LEU A 15 2.75 -5.75 14.67
N ALA A 16 1.86 -5.86 15.67
CA ALA A 16 1.03 -7.03 15.88
C ALA A 16 0.12 -7.31 14.66
N LEU A 17 -0.59 -6.29 14.16
CA LEU A 17 -1.46 -6.44 13.00
C LEU A 17 -0.68 -6.74 11.72
N THR A 18 0.51 -6.14 11.56
CA THR A 18 1.37 -6.43 10.41
C THR A 18 1.86 -7.88 10.45
N ILE A 19 2.33 -8.37 11.60
CA ILE A 19 2.78 -9.76 11.75
C ILE A 19 1.64 -10.74 11.48
N LEU A 20 0.47 -10.54 12.08
CA LEU A 20 -0.72 -11.37 11.84
C LEU A 20 -1.18 -11.31 10.37
N GLY A 21 -1.17 -10.12 9.79
CA GLY A 21 -1.51 -9.93 8.38
C GLY A 21 -0.52 -10.60 7.43
N LEU A 22 0.78 -10.53 7.70
CA LEU A 22 1.82 -11.23 6.94
C LEU A 22 1.66 -12.75 7.07
N TRP A 23 1.37 -13.24 8.27
CA TRP A 23 1.08 -14.65 8.48
C TRP A 23 -0.11 -15.11 7.62
N ALA A 24 -1.24 -14.40 7.68
CA ALA A 24 -2.43 -14.70 6.87
C ALA A 24 -2.13 -14.56 5.35
N TRP A 25 -1.31 -13.57 4.98
CA TRP A 25 -0.87 -13.38 3.60
C TRP A 25 -0.14 -14.59 3.05
N VAL A 26 0.84 -15.10 3.77
CA VAL A 26 1.64 -16.29 3.37
C VAL A 26 0.78 -17.55 3.34
N HIS A 27 -0.19 -17.71 4.26
CA HIS A 27 -1.04 -18.88 4.38
C HIS A 27 -2.26 -18.91 3.45
N GLY A 28 -2.38 -17.97 2.52
CA GLY A 28 -3.46 -18.02 1.53
C GLY A 28 -3.85 -16.67 0.93
N GLY A 29 -3.68 -15.58 1.67
CA GLY A 29 -4.02 -14.22 1.22
C GLY A 29 -3.35 -13.85 -0.09
N GLN A 30 -2.09 -14.20 -0.23
CA GLN A 30 -1.30 -13.99 -1.45
C GLN A 30 -1.91 -14.70 -2.67
N ARG A 31 -2.34 -15.95 -2.50
CA ARG A 31 -2.96 -16.73 -3.58
C ARG A 31 -4.30 -16.13 -3.98
N LEU A 32 -5.12 -15.80 -2.99
CA LEU A 32 -6.42 -15.16 -3.22
C LEU A 32 -6.26 -13.82 -3.95
N TYR A 33 -5.34 -12.98 -3.49
CA TYR A 33 -5.08 -11.69 -4.11
C TYR A 33 -4.55 -11.83 -5.54
N ALA A 34 -3.66 -12.79 -5.80
CA ALA A 34 -3.18 -13.09 -7.15
C ALA A 34 -4.32 -13.50 -8.09
N GLN A 35 -5.29 -14.29 -7.60
CA GLN A 35 -6.48 -14.66 -8.38
C GLN A 35 -7.34 -13.43 -8.70
N ILE A 36 -7.54 -12.53 -7.73
CA ILE A 36 -8.27 -11.27 -7.94
C ILE A 36 -7.56 -10.42 -9.00
N LEU A 37 -6.23 -10.29 -8.93
CA LEU A 37 -5.43 -9.55 -9.92
C LEU A 37 -5.56 -10.13 -11.32
N VAL A 38 -5.44 -11.45 -11.46
CA VAL A 38 -5.60 -12.13 -12.76
C VAL A 38 -7.02 -11.92 -13.29
N TRP A 39 -8.03 -12.12 -12.46
CA TRP A 39 -9.42 -11.92 -12.85
C TRP A 39 -9.70 -10.47 -13.27
N THR A 40 -9.27 -9.49 -12.52
CA THR A 40 -9.43 -8.06 -12.90
C THR A 40 -8.63 -7.73 -14.15
N GLY A 41 -7.41 -8.24 -14.26
CA GLY A 41 -6.54 -8.05 -15.42
C GLY A 41 -7.13 -8.65 -16.71
N SER A 42 -7.78 -9.82 -16.64
CA SER A 42 -8.42 -10.45 -17.81
C SER A 42 -9.52 -9.60 -18.43
N TRP A 43 -10.16 -8.71 -17.66
CA TRP A 43 -11.13 -7.75 -18.16
C TRP A 43 -10.47 -6.45 -18.66
N LEU A 44 -9.44 -6.00 -17.96
CA LEU A 44 -8.86 -4.68 -18.21
C LEU A 44 -7.83 -4.71 -19.34
N TYR A 45 -6.97 -5.72 -19.38
CA TYR A 45 -5.82 -5.75 -20.30
C TYR A 45 -6.18 -5.87 -21.79
N PRO A 46 -7.21 -6.62 -22.20
CA PRO A 46 -7.63 -6.64 -23.60
C PRO A 46 -8.00 -5.26 -24.14
N LEU A 47 -8.49 -4.34 -23.27
CA LEU A 47 -8.81 -2.96 -23.67
C LEU A 47 -7.57 -2.16 -24.13
N PHE A 48 -6.38 -2.59 -23.72
CA PHE A 48 -5.09 -2.01 -24.08
C PHE A 48 -4.25 -2.88 -25.01
N GLY A 49 -4.86 -3.94 -25.59
CA GLY A 49 -4.15 -4.87 -26.47
C GLY A 49 -3.14 -5.76 -25.74
N LEU A 50 -3.24 -5.87 -24.42
CA LEU A 50 -2.34 -6.69 -23.60
C LEU A 50 -2.94 -8.07 -23.37
N GLY A 51 -2.07 -9.09 -23.38
CA GLY A 51 -2.47 -10.46 -23.03
C GLY A 51 -2.59 -10.68 -21.52
N ASP A 52 -3.03 -11.89 -21.12
CA ASP A 52 -3.26 -12.28 -19.73
C ASP A 52 -2.01 -12.21 -18.84
N ILE A 53 -2.22 -11.94 -17.54
CA ILE A 53 -1.18 -11.98 -16.53
C ILE A 53 -0.87 -13.43 -16.17
N PRO A 54 0.39 -13.88 -16.23
CA PRO A 54 0.77 -15.16 -15.65
C PRO A 54 0.58 -15.14 -14.13
N LEU A 55 -0.17 -16.08 -13.57
CA LEU A 55 -0.44 -16.18 -12.14
C LEU A 55 0.86 -16.23 -11.29
N ALA A 56 1.92 -16.81 -11.83
CA ALA A 56 3.22 -16.89 -11.18
C ALA A 56 3.87 -15.52 -10.96
N ALA A 57 3.67 -14.57 -11.89
CA ALA A 57 4.21 -13.22 -11.78
C ALA A 57 3.51 -12.38 -10.70
N ALA A 58 2.26 -12.71 -10.37
CA ALA A 58 1.44 -11.99 -9.40
C ALA A 58 1.71 -12.38 -7.93
N ARG A 59 2.37 -13.52 -7.68
CA ARG A 59 2.41 -14.11 -6.33
C ARG A 59 3.32 -13.44 -5.32
N LEU A 60 4.41 -12.77 -5.70
CA LEU A 60 5.47 -12.41 -4.75
C LEU A 60 5.59 -10.92 -4.41
N ARG A 61 4.85 -10.02 -5.08
CA ARG A 61 5.23 -8.60 -5.10
C ARG A 61 4.34 -7.63 -4.31
N TYR A 62 3.19 -8.06 -3.78
CA TYR A 62 2.15 -7.11 -3.35
C TYR A 62 1.82 -7.17 -1.86
N VAL A 63 2.82 -7.44 -1.03
CA VAL A 63 2.69 -7.51 0.42
C VAL A 63 2.36 -6.16 1.08
N ASN A 64 2.59 -5.06 0.37
CA ASN A 64 2.40 -3.68 0.83
C ASN A 64 0.95 -3.33 1.21
N ILE A 65 -0.04 -4.11 0.78
CA ILE A 65 -1.44 -4.03 1.23
C ILE A 65 -1.55 -4.26 2.74
N VAL A 66 -0.77 -5.20 3.29
CA VAL A 66 -0.84 -5.58 4.71
C VAL A 66 -0.41 -4.44 5.63
N PRO A 67 0.80 -3.85 5.49
CA PRO A 67 1.20 -2.73 6.33
C PRO A 67 0.33 -1.49 6.12
N PHE A 68 -0.20 -1.25 4.92
CA PHE A 68 -1.14 -0.17 4.69
C PHE A 68 -2.42 -0.33 5.52
N ALA A 69 -3.05 -1.50 5.46
CA ALA A 69 -4.26 -1.79 6.23
C ALA A 69 -4.01 -1.70 7.74
N ALA A 70 -2.89 -2.29 8.21
CA ALA A 70 -2.50 -2.23 9.61
C ALA A 70 -2.29 -0.78 10.08
N LEU A 71 -1.59 0.03 9.29
CA LEU A 71 -1.32 1.45 9.60
C LEU A 71 -2.62 2.26 9.70
N MET A 72 -3.53 2.08 8.74
CA MET A 72 -4.85 2.72 8.78
C MET A 72 -5.68 2.30 9.99
N LEU A 73 -5.61 1.03 10.40
CA LEU A 73 -6.36 0.49 11.55
C LEU A 73 -5.88 1.06 12.88
N VAL A 74 -4.57 1.21 13.07
CA VAL A 74 -4.01 1.63 14.37
C VAL A 74 -3.86 3.13 14.53
N THR A 75 -3.95 3.92 13.46
CA THR A 75 -3.73 5.37 13.52
C THR A 75 -4.76 6.03 14.44
N PRO A 76 -4.33 6.66 15.54
CA PRO A 76 -5.24 7.30 16.48
C PRO A 76 -5.85 8.59 15.89
N GLY A 77 -7.04 8.96 16.38
CA GLY A 77 -7.69 10.22 16.00
C GLY A 77 -8.42 10.21 14.64
N ILE A 78 -8.42 9.10 13.91
CA ILE A 78 -9.22 8.93 12.69
C ILE A 78 -10.58 8.37 13.07
N SER A 79 -11.67 9.04 12.63
CA SER A 79 -13.04 8.51 12.81
C SER A 79 -13.21 7.20 12.04
N TRP A 80 -14.08 6.31 12.55
CA TRP A 80 -14.30 5.00 11.93
C TRP A 80 -14.74 5.12 10.46
N LYS A 81 -15.62 6.07 10.15
CA LYS A 81 -16.07 6.35 8.77
C LYS A 81 -14.89 6.69 7.85
N ARG A 82 -14.01 7.62 8.28
CA ARG A 82 -12.81 7.99 7.47
C ARG A 82 -11.84 6.82 7.34
N ARG A 83 -11.68 6.03 8.38
CA ARG A 83 -10.83 4.83 8.38
C ARG A 83 -11.29 3.82 7.35
N THR A 84 -12.58 3.48 7.35
CA THR A 84 -13.17 2.54 6.39
C THR A 84 -13.04 3.07 4.95
N ILE A 85 -13.41 4.33 4.71
CA ILE A 85 -13.25 4.94 3.39
C ILE A 85 -11.78 4.93 2.95
N GLY A 86 -10.85 5.32 3.84
CA GLY A 86 -9.42 5.33 3.55
C GLY A 86 -8.87 3.95 3.23
N ILE A 87 -9.28 2.91 3.97
CA ILE A 87 -8.88 1.53 3.69
C ILE A 87 -9.42 1.09 2.33
N LEU A 88 -10.71 1.23 2.07
CA LEU A 88 -11.31 0.79 0.81
C LEU A 88 -10.73 1.54 -0.40
N SER A 89 -10.64 2.87 -0.33
CA SER A 89 -10.05 3.66 -1.41
C SER A 89 -8.56 3.36 -1.60
N GLY A 90 -7.81 3.22 -0.51
CA GLY A 90 -6.39 2.91 -0.57
C GLY A 90 -6.12 1.52 -1.14
N LEU A 91 -6.89 0.50 -0.74
CA LEU A 91 -6.80 -0.85 -1.32
C LEU A 91 -7.13 -0.85 -2.81
N LEU A 92 -8.14 -0.07 -3.23
CA LEU A 92 -8.49 0.08 -4.63
C LEU A 92 -7.35 0.73 -5.43
N ILE A 93 -6.78 1.82 -4.93
CA ILE A 93 -5.64 2.50 -5.57
C ILE A 93 -4.43 1.56 -5.66
N LEU A 94 -4.10 0.84 -4.58
CA LEU A 94 -3.03 -0.15 -4.58
C LEU A 94 -3.30 -1.26 -5.59
N HIS A 95 -4.53 -1.75 -5.70
CA HIS A 95 -4.91 -2.77 -6.66
C HIS A 95 -4.68 -2.31 -8.11
N PHE A 96 -5.14 -1.12 -8.48
CA PHE A 96 -4.88 -0.56 -9.80
C PHE A 96 -3.41 -0.25 -10.05
N SER A 97 -2.67 0.19 -9.04
CA SER A 97 -1.22 0.36 -9.11
C SER A 97 -0.52 -0.98 -9.42
N HIS A 98 -0.94 -2.08 -8.79
CA HIS A 98 -0.39 -3.40 -9.06
C HIS A 98 -0.72 -3.91 -10.47
N LEU A 99 -1.92 -3.63 -10.98
CA LEU A 99 -2.26 -3.90 -12.37
C LEU A 99 -1.38 -3.10 -13.33
N ALA A 100 -1.21 -1.81 -13.10
CA ALA A 100 -0.34 -0.96 -13.89
C ALA A 100 1.12 -1.44 -13.89
N LEU A 101 1.65 -1.84 -12.72
CA LEU A 101 2.99 -2.39 -12.60
C LEU A 101 3.18 -3.70 -13.38
N ASN A 102 2.16 -4.54 -13.46
CA ASN A 102 2.21 -5.75 -14.29
C ASN A 102 2.10 -5.46 -15.79
N ALA A 103 1.40 -4.39 -16.17
CA ALA A 103 1.25 -3.98 -17.56
C ALA A 103 2.52 -3.28 -18.10
N THR A 104 3.22 -2.54 -17.26
CA THR A 104 4.35 -1.68 -17.65
C THR A 104 5.43 -2.39 -18.49
N PRO A 105 5.96 -3.59 -18.14
CA PRO A 105 6.96 -4.25 -18.95
C PRO A 105 6.48 -4.65 -20.36
N ARG A 106 5.18 -4.78 -20.53
CA ARG A 106 4.56 -5.18 -21.80
C ARG A 106 4.22 -4.00 -22.68
N LEU A 107 3.84 -2.85 -22.07
CA LEU A 107 3.51 -1.62 -22.78
C LEU A 107 4.75 -0.96 -23.38
N PHE A 108 5.87 -1.02 -22.69
CA PHE A 108 7.06 -0.25 -23.07
C PHE A 108 8.14 -1.07 -23.78
N ASP A 109 7.94 -2.36 -24.02
CA ASP A 109 8.87 -3.26 -24.76
C ASP A 109 10.36 -3.01 -24.43
N PHE A 110 10.65 -2.89 -23.13
CA PHE A 110 12.00 -2.53 -22.62
C PHE A 110 13.14 -3.46 -23.07
N GLY A 111 12.82 -4.52 -23.84
CA GLY A 111 13.81 -5.43 -24.40
C GLY A 111 14.45 -4.98 -25.69
N ARG A 112 13.87 -4.01 -26.43
CA ARG A 112 14.34 -3.62 -27.77
C ARG A 112 15.37 -2.49 -27.78
N GLU A 113 15.40 -1.61 -26.78
CA GLU A 113 16.23 -0.39 -26.81
C GLU A 113 17.40 -0.36 -25.80
N GLY A 114 17.88 -1.49 -25.33
CA GLY A 114 19.07 -1.54 -24.47
C GLY A 114 18.85 -1.08 -23.01
N LEU A 115 17.70 -0.51 -22.68
CA LEU A 115 17.26 -0.33 -21.30
C LEU A 115 16.62 -1.64 -20.84
N GLY A 116 17.46 -2.59 -20.41
CA GLY A 116 17.00 -3.88 -19.96
C GLY A 116 15.91 -3.78 -18.89
N PRO A 117 15.04 -4.79 -18.74
CA PRO A 117 13.96 -4.81 -17.75
C PRO A 117 14.44 -4.57 -16.32
N ASN A 118 15.72 -4.63 -16.08
CA ASN A 118 16.37 -4.46 -14.79
C ASN A 118 16.58 -3.00 -14.38
N THR A 119 16.54 -2.03 -15.29
CA THR A 119 16.93 -0.63 -14.99
C THR A 119 15.79 0.19 -14.41
N LEU A 120 14.55 -0.03 -14.86
CA LEU A 120 13.37 0.69 -14.36
C LEU A 120 12.61 -0.08 -13.27
N SER A 121 12.82 -1.40 -13.18
CA SER A 121 12.19 -2.25 -12.17
C SER A 121 12.40 -1.73 -10.72
N PRO A 122 13.60 -1.29 -10.30
CA PRO A 122 13.80 -0.73 -8.96
C PRO A 122 13.00 0.53 -8.68
N ILE A 123 12.86 1.44 -9.66
CA ILE A 123 12.11 2.69 -9.51
C ILE A 123 10.62 2.38 -9.28
N PHE A 124 10.04 1.51 -10.10
CA PHE A 124 8.66 1.08 -9.94
C PHE A 124 8.42 0.34 -8.62
N MET A 125 9.38 -0.45 -8.16
CA MET A 125 9.30 -1.12 -6.84
C MET A 125 9.32 -0.09 -5.72
N ILE A 126 10.24 0.88 -5.72
CA ILE A 126 10.33 1.93 -4.71
C ILE A 126 9.03 2.76 -4.66
N VAL A 127 8.48 3.13 -5.83
CA VAL A 127 7.21 3.85 -5.91
C VAL A 127 6.06 3.01 -5.35
N SER A 128 6.00 1.73 -5.70
CA SER A 128 4.98 0.81 -5.20
C SER A 128 5.07 0.63 -3.68
N ASP A 129 6.27 0.46 -3.15
CA ASP A 129 6.49 0.24 -1.71
C ASP A 129 6.29 1.53 -0.89
N GLY A 130 6.53 2.69 -1.48
CA GLY A 130 6.27 4.00 -0.88
C GLY A 130 4.79 4.42 -0.91
N LEU A 131 4.03 3.93 -1.89
CA LEU A 131 2.64 4.32 -2.10
C LEU A 131 1.73 4.11 -0.88
N PRO A 132 1.82 3.02 -0.09
CA PRO A 132 1.04 2.84 1.14
C PRO A 132 1.21 3.96 2.15
N PHE A 133 2.42 4.48 2.31
CA PHE A 133 2.71 5.58 3.24
C PHE A 133 2.14 6.91 2.74
N VAL A 134 2.22 7.16 1.43
CA VAL A 134 1.63 8.35 0.80
C VAL A 134 0.11 8.32 0.96
N LEU A 135 -0.53 7.19 0.68
CA LEU A 135 -1.98 7.01 0.85
C LEU A 135 -2.39 7.17 2.32
N TRP A 136 -1.65 6.55 3.24
CA TRP A 136 -1.90 6.74 4.67
C TRP A 136 -1.82 8.21 5.06
N ALA A 137 -0.78 8.94 4.66
CA ALA A 137 -0.62 10.35 4.96
C ALA A 137 -1.75 11.21 4.38
N ALA A 138 -2.27 10.86 3.20
CA ALA A 138 -3.39 11.54 2.56
C ALA A 138 -4.72 11.29 3.30
N PHE A 139 -4.96 10.06 3.78
CA PHE A 139 -6.21 9.71 4.48
C PHE A 139 -6.19 10.00 5.99
N ALA A 140 -5.01 10.21 6.59
CA ALA A 140 -4.80 10.50 8.00
C ALA A 140 -4.33 11.95 8.32
N PRO A 141 -4.79 13.01 7.63
CA PRO A 141 -4.25 14.37 7.77
C PRO A 141 -4.41 14.92 9.19
N GLY A 142 -5.45 14.52 9.92
CA GLY A 142 -5.69 14.95 11.30
C GLY A 142 -4.60 14.52 12.28
N PHE A 143 -3.94 13.41 12.04
CA PHE A 143 -2.82 12.93 12.85
C PHE A 143 -1.60 13.84 12.70
N LEU A 144 -1.22 14.17 11.46
CA LEU A 144 -0.06 15.02 11.16
C LEU A 144 -0.25 16.46 11.64
N VAL A 145 -1.46 17.01 11.49
CA VAL A 145 -1.79 18.36 11.95
C VAL A 145 -1.79 18.46 13.48
N SER A 146 -2.31 17.45 14.17
CA SER A 146 -2.35 17.42 15.63
C SER A 146 -0.96 17.32 16.25
N ALA A 147 -0.06 16.54 15.64
CA ALA A 147 1.33 16.45 16.06
C ALA A 147 2.03 17.82 15.95
N ARG A 148 1.90 18.49 14.81
CA ARG A 148 2.52 19.81 14.54
C ARG A 148 2.00 20.91 15.45
N LYS A 149 0.71 20.91 15.80
CA LYS A 149 0.12 21.91 16.73
C LYS A 149 0.68 21.75 18.14
N LYS A 150 0.92 20.52 18.57
CA LYS A 150 1.45 20.22 19.91
C LYS A 150 2.91 20.64 20.06
N ASP A 151 3.72 20.46 19.02
CA ASP A 151 5.13 20.89 19.02
C ASP A 151 5.24 22.41 19.08
N ARG A 152 4.36 23.15 18.39
CA ARG A 152 4.31 24.62 18.44
C ARG A 152 3.92 25.14 19.82
N LEU A 153 2.97 24.50 20.49
CA LEU A 153 2.55 24.89 21.85
C LEU A 153 3.64 24.59 22.89
N ALA A 154 4.39 23.50 22.73
CA ALA A 154 5.53 23.17 23.60
C ALA A 154 6.72 24.14 23.42
N ALA A 155 6.92 24.65 22.19
CA ALA A 155 7.98 25.61 21.88
C ALA A 155 7.64 27.07 22.30
N SER A 156 6.36 27.35 22.57
CA SER A 156 5.90 28.68 22.97
C SER A 156 5.67 28.85 24.48
N SER A 157 5.91 27.82 25.29
CA SER A 157 5.88 27.91 26.75
C SER A 157 7.26 28.40 27.28
N PRO A 158 7.32 29.55 27.98
CA PRO A 158 8.56 30.08 28.56
C PRO A 158 9.11 29.19 29.68
#